data_f6a126989273f12048fd193b9c46d6a5
#
_entry.id   f6a126989273f12048fd193b9c46d6a5
#
_cell.length_a   1.000
_cell.length_b   1.000
_cell.length_c   1.000
_cell.angle_alpha   90.00
_cell.angle_beta   90.00
_cell.angle_gamma   90.00
#
_symmetry.space_group_name_H-M   'P 1'
#
loop_
_entity.id
_entity.type
_entity.pdbx_description
1 polymer ?
#
loop_
_entity_poly.entity_id
_entity_poly.type
_entity_poly.pdbx_seq_one_letter_code
_entity_poly.pdbx_strand_id
1 'polypeptide(L)'
;MILNPTQETYDNLSMAFKLMNEHLFDAKLPLCLITLQRKRGTMGYYSKNRFCRNSDRKTTSDEIALNPEYFSTDGQDERQVIQTLVHEMVHLWQHHFGEPGRRSYHNKNWSDKMISVGLMPSSTGKEGGNVTGEHMSDYVVESGPFAGAYKKLIKSGFVLDWVESRPPQKRNLTELIGGSLLNQNGSHESGPTKPADRSNRLKYSCPKCSLNAWAKPGANLVCGDCEEPLAYEFA
;
A
#
# COMPACT_ATOMS: atom_id res chain seq x y z
N MET A 1 1.69 -36.55 0.82
CA MET A 1 0.74 -35.47 0.45
C MET A 1 1.51 -34.55 -0.49
N ILE A 2 0.96 -34.25 -1.67
CA ILE A 2 1.61 -33.31 -2.61
C ILE A 2 1.28 -31.90 -2.10
N LEU A 3 2.29 -31.12 -1.76
CA LEU A 3 2.13 -29.71 -1.36
C LEU A 3 1.73 -28.88 -2.60
N ASN A 4 0.70 -28.04 -2.46
CA ASN A 4 0.27 -27.11 -3.51
C ASN A 4 0.25 -25.66 -2.95
N PRO A 5 1.41 -24.98 -2.94
CA PRO A 5 1.57 -23.68 -2.34
C PRO A 5 0.56 -22.63 -2.84
N THR A 6 0.30 -22.64 -4.14
CA THR A 6 -0.64 -21.70 -4.75
C THR A 6 -2.06 -21.93 -4.24
N GLN A 7 -2.52 -23.18 -4.26
CA GLN A 7 -3.87 -23.51 -3.80
C GLN A 7 -4.05 -23.17 -2.31
N GLU A 8 -3.11 -23.63 -1.48
CA GLU A 8 -3.12 -23.37 -0.04
C GLU A 8 -3.19 -21.88 0.29
N THR A 9 -2.34 -21.07 -0.36
CA THR A 9 -2.32 -19.62 -0.15
C THR A 9 -3.64 -18.97 -0.53
N TYR A 10 -4.17 -19.27 -1.72
CA TYR A 10 -5.40 -18.62 -2.18
C TYR A 10 -6.65 -19.15 -1.50
N ASP A 11 -6.69 -20.41 -1.07
CA ASP A 11 -7.80 -20.94 -0.27
C ASP A 11 -7.86 -20.23 1.09
N ASN A 12 -6.71 -20.04 1.75
CA ASN A 12 -6.64 -19.32 3.01
C ASN A 12 -7.03 -17.84 2.86
N LEU A 13 -6.53 -17.14 1.85
CA LEU A 13 -6.92 -15.74 1.59
C LEU A 13 -8.41 -15.61 1.25
N SER A 14 -8.96 -16.56 0.50
CA SER A 14 -10.39 -16.60 0.18
C SER A 14 -11.25 -16.86 1.42
N MET A 15 -10.81 -17.76 2.31
CA MET A 15 -11.44 -18.01 3.60
C MET A 15 -11.43 -16.75 4.46
N ALA A 16 -10.28 -16.07 4.55
CA ALA A 16 -10.16 -14.83 5.29
C ALA A 16 -11.11 -13.75 4.76
N PHE A 17 -11.12 -13.51 3.45
CA PHE A 17 -12.04 -12.55 2.82
C PHE A 17 -13.50 -12.88 3.14
N LYS A 18 -13.91 -14.14 2.96
CA LYS A 18 -15.28 -14.57 3.21
C LYS A 18 -15.70 -14.33 4.66
N LEU A 19 -14.88 -14.76 5.62
CA LEU A 19 -15.18 -14.62 7.05
C LEU A 19 -15.22 -13.13 7.46
N MET A 20 -14.27 -12.32 6.99
CA MET A 20 -14.28 -10.88 7.25
C MET A 20 -15.50 -10.20 6.61
N ASN A 21 -15.89 -10.59 5.39
CA ASN A 21 -17.08 -10.08 4.75
C ASN A 21 -18.36 -10.41 5.56
N GLU A 22 -18.48 -11.64 6.05
CA GLU A 22 -19.62 -12.08 6.86
C GLU A 22 -19.73 -11.29 8.19
N HIS A 23 -18.60 -11.07 8.85
CA HIS A 23 -18.62 -10.48 10.20
C HIS A 23 -18.50 -8.97 10.26
N LEU A 24 -17.96 -8.32 9.24
CA LEU A 24 -17.68 -6.88 9.23
C LEU A 24 -18.48 -6.11 8.19
N PHE A 25 -19.05 -6.81 7.21
CA PHE A 25 -19.75 -6.19 6.07
C PHE A 25 -21.10 -6.87 5.76
N ASP A 26 -21.66 -7.64 6.69
CA ASP A 26 -22.95 -8.33 6.53
C ASP A 26 -23.03 -9.23 5.28
N ALA A 27 -21.91 -9.81 4.86
CA ALA A 27 -21.76 -10.59 3.63
C ALA A 27 -22.15 -9.84 2.34
N LYS A 28 -22.14 -8.50 2.35
CA LYS A 28 -22.61 -7.68 1.22
C LYS A 28 -21.55 -7.36 0.17
N LEU A 29 -20.26 -7.49 0.50
CA LEU A 29 -19.20 -7.17 -0.46
C LEU A 29 -19.23 -8.14 -1.64
N PRO A 30 -19.08 -7.62 -2.88
CA PRO A 30 -18.90 -8.46 -4.03
C PRO A 30 -17.58 -9.22 -3.96
N LEU A 31 -17.52 -10.38 -4.62
CA LEU A 31 -16.25 -11.08 -4.80
C LEU A 31 -15.33 -10.27 -5.71
N CYS A 32 -14.05 -10.30 -5.41
CA CYS A 32 -13.00 -9.66 -6.18
C CYS A 32 -11.81 -10.60 -6.38
N LEU A 33 -10.89 -10.24 -7.25
CA LEU A 33 -9.62 -10.95 -7.35
C LEU A 33 -8.68 -10.52 -6.23
N ILE A 34 -8.19 -11.48 -5.45
CA ILE A 34 -7.10 -11.26 -4.51
C ILE A 34 -5.81 -11.61 -5.24
N THR A 35 -4.85 -10.69 -5.27
CA THR A 35 -3.55 -10.88 -5.92
C THR A 35 -2.41 -10.63 -4.95
N LEU A 36 -1.26 -11.27 -5.18
CA LEU A 36 -0.03 -11.02 -4.45
C LEU A 36 0.89 -10.17 -5.31
N GLN A 37 1.15 -8.93 -4.87
CA GLN A 37 1.90 -7.95 -5.67
C GLN A 37 2.98 -7.27 -4.82
N ARG A 38 4.25 -7.38 -5.23
CA ARG A 38 5.36 -6.64 -4.64
C ARG A 38 5.37 -5.21 -5.17
N LYS A 39 4.74 -4.32 -4.44
CA LYS A 39 4.73 -2.90 -4.76
C LYS A 39 5.41 -2.12 -3.64
N ARG A 40 6.50 -1.42 -4.00
CA ARG A 40 7.27 -0.63 -3.04
C ARG A 40 6.40 0.41 -2.34
N GLY A 41 6.50 0.47 -1.00
CA GLY A 41 5.87 1.51 -0.19
C GLY A 41 4.39 1.29 0.10
N THR A 42 3.86 0.08 -0.12
CA THR A 42 2.48 -0.25 0.28
C THR A 42 2.38 -1.70 0.71
N MET A 43 1.56 -1.96 1.70
CA MET A 43 1.23 -3.30 2.20
C MET A 43 0.14 -3.97 1.37
N GLY A 44 -0.75 -3.16 0.79
CA GLY A 44 -1.83 -3.59 -0.09
C GLY A 44 -2.37 -2.41 -0.88
N TYR A 45 -3.28 -2.68 -1.80
CA TYR A 45 -4.09 -1.67 -2.48
C TYR A 45 -5.35 -2.27 -3.09
N TYR A 46 -6.37 -1.45 -3.20
CA TYR A 46 -7.60 -1.72 -3.94
C TYR A 46 -7.57 -1.08 -5.33
N SER A 47 -8.10 -1.78 -6.33
CA SER A 47 -8.28 -1.26 -7.69
C SER A 47 -9.64 -1.64 -8.25
N LYS A 48 -10.46 -0.63 -8.54
CA LYS A 48 -11.77 -0.79 -9.15
C LYS A 48 -11.67 -1.34 -10.58
N ASN A 49 -12.53 -2.32 -10.92
CA ASN A 49 -12.68 -2.86 -12.29
C ASN A 49 -11.33 -3.20 -12.96
N ARG A 50 -10.40 -3.72 -12.19
CA ARG A 50 -9.02 -3.93 -12.63
C ARG A 50 -8.90 -5.03 -13.67
N PHE A 51 -9.75 -6.05 -13.57
CA PHE A 51 -9.76 -7.20 -14.47
C PHE A 51 -11.06 -7.26 -15.25
N CYS A 52 -11.01 -7.82 -16.44
CA CYS A 52 -12.20 -8.16 -17.20
C CYS A 52 -12.08 -9.58 -17.77
N ARG A 53 -13.20 -10.23 -18.02
CA ARG A 53 -13.20 -11.52 -18.70
C ARG A 53 -12.74 -11.35 -20.15
N ASN A 54 -11.82 -12.21 -20.59
CA ASN A 54 -11.32 -12.16 -21.96
C ASN A 54 -12.42 -12.55 -22.97
N SER A 55 -13.36 -13.43 -22.57
CA SER A 55 -14.45 -13.88 -23.41
C SER A 55 -15.51 -12.84 -23.72
N ASP A 56 -15.66 -11.85 -22.82
CA ASP A 56 -16.76 -10.87 -22.94
C ASP A 56 -16.34 -9.50 -22.45
N ARG A 57 -15.24 -9.06 -22.27
CA ARG A 57 -14.72 -7.75 -21.90
C ARG A 57 -15.62 -6.80 -21.07
N LYS A 58 -16.92 -7.15 -20.90
CA LYS A 58 -17.91 -6.36 -20.14
C LYS A 58 -17.99 -6.80 -18.69
N THR A 59 -17.78 -8.09 -18.41
CA THR A 59 -17.71 -8.59 -17.03
C THR A 59 -16.39 -8.19 -16.41
N THR A 60 -16.44 -7.34 -15.40
CA THR A 60 -15.26 -6.83 -14.70
C THR A 60 -15.18 -7.36 -13.27
N SER A 61 -13.99 -7.34 -12.70
CA SER A 61 -13.73 -7.65 -11.31
C SER A 61 -12.78 -6.60 -10.71
N ASP A 62 -13.04 -6.25 -9.48
CA ASP A 62 -12.13 -5.47 -8.68
C ASP A 62 -10.92 -6.30 -8.24
N GLU A 63 -9.88 -5.64 -7.79
CA GLU A 63 -8.67 -6.25 -7.26
C GLU A 63 -8.42 -5.76 -5.83
N ILE A 64 -8.13 -6.69 -4.95
CA ILE A 64 -7.40 -6.42 -3.70
C ILE A 64 -6.03 -7.07 -3.84
N ALA A 65 -4.99 -6.26 -3.87
CA ALA A 65 -3.61 -6.73 -3.90
C ALA A 65 -3.00 -6.67 -2.50
N LEU A 66 -2.34 -7.74 -2.09
CA LEU A 66 -1.56 -7.81 -0.86
C LEU A 66 -0.09 -7.95 -1.22
N ASN A 67 0.77 -7.27 -0.46
CA ASN A 67 2.21 -7.35 -0.71
C ASN A 67 2.86 -8.45 0.13
N PRO A 68 3.33 -9.54 -0.49
CA PRO A 68 3.92 -10.67 0.23
C PRO A 68 5.23 -10.33 0.95
N GLU A 69 5.89 -9.20 0.63
CA GLU A 69 7.07 -8.74 1.38
C GLU A 69 6.76 -8.47 2.87
N TYR A 70 5.48 -8.31 3.22
CA TYR A 70 5.02 -8.13 4.60
C TYR A 70 4.46 -9.41 5.24
N PHE A 71 4.57 -10.54 4.55
CA PHE A 71 4.25 -11.86 5.09
C PHE A 71 5.53 -12.41 5.73
N SER A 72 5.67 -12.33 7.03
CA SER A 72 6.89 -12.79 7.71
C SER A 72 6.64 -13.94 8.67
N THR A 73 7.73 -14.57 9.09
CA THR A 73 7.72 -15.78 9.93
C THR A 73 7.43 -15.54 11.41
N ASP A 74 7.32 -14.28 11.84
CA ASP A 74 7.27 -13.96 13.27
C ASP A 74 5.86 -14.02 13.90
N GLY A 75 4.85 -14.49 13.14
CA GLY A 75 3.46 -14.68 13.62
C GLY A 75 2.70 -13.40 13.98
N GLN A 76 3.39 -12.28 14.17
CA GLN A 76 2.76 -10.96 14.38
C GLN A 76 2.22 -10.37 13.08
N ASP A 77 2.79 -10.77 11.97
CA ASP A 77 2.46 -10.19 10.67
C ASP A 77 1.20 -10.79 10.05
N GLU A 78 0.81 -12.02 10.45
CA GLU A 78 -0.43 -12.65 9.98
C GLU A 78 -1.66 -11.77 10.31
N ARG A 79 -1.74 -11.24 11.55
CA ARG A 79 -2.78 -10.30 11.93
C ARG A 79 -2.73 -9.02 11.11
N GLN A 80 -1.54 -8.51 10.82
CA GLN A 80 -1.33 -7.31 10.03
C GLN A 80 -1.72 -7.51 8.57
N VAL A 81 -1.46 -8.71 8.00
CA VAL A 81 -1.93 -9.07 6.66
C VAL A 81 -3.46 -9.04 6.58
N ILE A 82 -4.15 -9.61 7.58
CA ILE A 82 -5.62 -9.58 7.64
C ILE A 82 -6.14 -8.16 7.91
N GLN A 83 -5.45 -7.37 8.72
CA GLN A 83 -5.76 -5.95 8.91
C GLN A 83 -5.67 -5.18 7.58
N THR A 84 -4.60 -5.40 6.81
CA THR A 84 -4.45 -4.82 5.46
C THR A 84 -5.56 -5.30 4.53
N LEU A 85 -5.89 -6.60 4.54
CA LEU A 85 -7.02 -7.11 3.76
C LEU A 85 -8.32 -6.38 4.08
N VAL A 86 -8.64 -6.18 5.36
CA VAL A 86 -9.87 -5.47 5.78
C VAL A 86 -9.81 -3.98 5.43
N HIS A 87 -8.65 -3.34 5.51
CA HIS A 87 -8.45 -1.96 5.02
C HIS A 87 -8.85 -1.85 3.54
N GLU A 88 -8.37 -2.75 2.69
CA GLU A 88 -8.70 -2.76 1.26
C GLU A 88 -10.16 -3.19 1.00
N MET A 89 -10.74 -4.03 1.86
CA MET A 89 -12.17 -4.35 1.83
C MET A 89 -13.04 -3.13 2.16
N VAL A 90 -12.58 -2.19 2.98
CA VAL A 90 -13.29 -0.92 3.21
C VAL A 90 -13.26 -0.04 1.96
N HIS A 91 -12.19 -0.03 1.16
CA HIS A 91 -12.17 0.63 -0.14
C HIS A 91 -13.13 -0.04 -1.13
N LEU A 92 -13.20 -1.38 -1.16
CA LEU A 92 -14.19 -2.13 -1.94
C LEU A 92 -15.62 -1.74 -1.52
N TRP A 93 -15.90 -1.72 -0.19
CA TRP A 93 -17.19 -1.29 0.34
C TRP A 93 -17.53 0.14 -0.08
N GLN A 94 -16.59 1.07 0.08
CA GLN A 94 -16.81 2.47 -0.25
C GLN A 94 -17.14 2.67 -1.72
N HIS A 95 -16.51 1.87 -2.59
CA HIS A 95 -16.79 1.93 -4.02
C HIS A 95 -18.19 1.47 -4.39
N HIS A 96 -18.70 0.40 -3.76
CA HIS A 96 -19.98 -0.21 -4.12
C HIS A 96 -21.17 0.33 -3.31
N PHE A 97 -20.95 0.82 -2.10
CA PHE A 97 -22.00 1.18 -1.14
C PHE A 97 -21.80 2.52 -0.46
N GLY A 98 -20.67 3.17 -0.65
CA GLY A 98 -20.31 4.41 -0.01
C GLY A 98 -20.11 5.56 -1.02
N GLU A 99 -19.37 6.57 -0.58
CA GLU A 99 -19.06 7.78 -1.34
C GLU A 99 -17.54 7.89 -1.53
N PRO A 100 -16.98 7.36 -2.64
CA PRO A 100 -15.55 7.46 -2.92
C PRO A 100 -15.11 8.92 -3.05
N GLY A 101 -14.00 9.27 -2.42
CA GLY A 101 -13.37 10.57 -2.55
C GLY A 101 -12.53 10.71 -3.83
N ARG A 102 -11.73 11.77 -3.91
CA ARG A 102 -10.70 11.88 -4.95
C ARG A 102 -9.65 10.76 -4.80
N ARG A 103 -8.95 10.46 -5.90
CA ARG A 103 -7.93 9.41 -5.92
C ARG A 103 -6.94 9.55 -4.75
N SER A 104 -6.63 8.43 -4.12
CA SER A 104 -5.68 8.30 -2.99
C SER A 104 -6.06 9.11 -1.73
N TYR A 105 -7.27 9.63 -1.62
CA TYR A 105 -7.71 10.37 -0.46
C TYR A 105 -8.75 9.58 0.35
N HIS A 106 -8.41 9.26 1.59
CA HIS A 106 -9.27 8.60 2.56
C HIS A 106 -10.17 9.65 3.22
N ASN A 107 -11.39 9.77 2.75
CA ASN A 107 -12.36 10.75 3.23
C ASN A 107 -13.10 10.27 4.50
N LYS A 108 -14.00 11.10 5.00
CA LYS A 108 -14.78 10.79 6.21
C LYS A 108 -15.63 9.52 6.06
N ASN A 109 -16.25 9.29 4.89
CA ASN A 109 -17.06 8.09 4.64
C ASN A 109 -16.23 6.81 4.78
N TRP A 110 -15.01 6.79 4.23
CA TRP A 110 -14.07 5.70 4.42
C TRP A 110 -13.67 5.54 5.91
N SER A 111 -13.31 6.63 6.56
CA SER A 111 -12.89 6.64 7.97
C SER A 111 -13.99 6.11 8.90
N ASP A 112 -15.23 6.56 8.72
CA ASP A 112 -16.36 6.11 9.53
C ASP A 112 -16.59 4.59 9.37
N LYS A 113 -16.42 4.06 8.15
CA LYS A 113 -16.51 2.61 7.90
C LYS A 113 -15.35 1.86 8.55
N MET A 114 -14.12 2.35 8.47
CA MET A 114 -12.97 1.77 9.17
C MET A 114 -13.22 1.66 10.68
N ILE A 115 -13.69 2.73 11.30
CA ILE A 115 -14.04 2.75 12.72
C ILE A 115 -15.12 1.71 13.02
N SER A 116 -16.16 1.63 12.18
CA SER A 116 -17.27 0.67 12.38
C SER A 116 -16.83 -0.79 12.31
N VAL A 117 -15.80 -1.12 11.56
CA VAL A 117 -15.24 -2.48 11.51
C VAL A 117 -14.20 -2.75 12.60
N GLY A 118 -13.86 -1.76 13.42
CA GLY A 118 -12.93 -1.90 14.55
C GLY A 118 -11.46 -1.67 14.17
N LEU A 119 -11.21 -0.97 13.07
CA LEU A 119 -9.90 -0.46 12.66
C LEU A 119 -9.91 1.06 12.78
N MET A 120 -9.09 1.62 13.67
CA MET A 120 -9.02 3.06 13.87
C MET A 120 -8.05 3.67 12.86
N PRO A 121 -8.54 4.53 11.93
CA PRO A 121 -7.67 5.23 10.99
C PRO A 121 -6.70 6.16 11.71
N SER A 122 -5.48 6.22 11.22
CA SER A 122 -4.47 7.11 11.76
C SER A 122 -3.39 7.42 10.72
N SER A 123 -3.09 8.69 10.52
CA SER A 123 -1.99 9.12 9.66
C SER A 123 -0.61 8.68 10.16
N THR A 124 -0.51 8.26 11.42
CA THR A 124 0.72 7.78 12.06
C THR A 124 0.72 6.28 12.35
N GLY A 125 -0.40 5.59 12.12
CA GLY A 125 -0.60 4.20 12.52
C GLY A 125 -0.73 4.00 14.04
N LYS A 126 -0.85 5.07 14.80
CA LYS A 126 -0.96 5.08 16.27
C LYS A 126 -2.05 6.04 16.71
N GLU A 127 -2.42 5.97 17.98
CA GLU A 127 -3.36 6.89 18.59
C GLU A 127 -2.94 8.37 18.43
N GLY A 128 -3.91 9.26 18.20
CA GLY A 128 -3.69 10.70 18.04
C GLY A 128 -3.35 11.16 16.61
N GLY A 129 -3.25 10.26 15.63
CA GLY A 129 -3.11 10.65 14.21
C GLY A 129 -4.42 11.16 13.59
N ASN A 130 -4.31 11.85 12.44
CA ASN A 130 -5.49 12.25 11.66
C ASN A 130 -6.23 11.02 11.16
N VAL A 131 -7.57 11.09 11.13
CA VAL A 131 -8.42 9.97 10.69
C VAL A 131 -8.79 10.02 9.20
N THR A 132 -8.38 11.06 8.49
CA THR A 132 -8.56 11.26 7.05
C THR A 132 -7.28 11.81 6.43
N GLY A 133 -7.02 11.53 5.15
CA GLY A 133 -5.81 12.00 4.47
C GLY A 133 -5.43 11.18 3.24
N GLU A 134 -4.30 11.49 2.63
CA GLU A 134 -3.77 10.75 1.47
C GLU A 134 -3.01 9.49 1.88
N HIS A 135 -2.19 9.60 2.92
CA HIS A 135 -1.41 8.49 3.46
C HIS A 135 -2.00 8.09 4.81
N MET A 136 -2.82 7.06 4.78
CA MET A 136 -3.50 6.57 5.98
C MET A 136 -3.03 5.16 6.31
N SER A 137 -2.82 4.96 7.59
CA SER A 137 -2.67 3.66 8.23
C SER A 137 -3.85 3.47 9.19
N ASP A 138 -3.82 2.40 9.95
CA ASP A 138 -4.81 2.12 10.99
C ASP A 138 -4.19 1.27 12.10
N TYR A 139 -4.88 1.19 13.22
CA TYR A 139 -4.58 0.26 14.30
C TYR A 139 -5.84 -0.42 14.80
N VAL A 140 -5.68 -1.60 15.35
CA VAL A 140 -6.80 -2.43 15.82
C VAL A 140 -7.34 -1.90 17.15
N VAL A 141 -8.66 -1.72 17.22
CA VAL A 141 -9.38 -1.52 18.48
C VAL A 141 -9.64 -2.89 19.07
N GLU A 142 -8.94 -3.24 20.18
CA GLU A 142 -8.96 -4.60 20.75
C GLU A 142 -10.35 -5.08 21.21
N SER A 143 -11.23 -4.16 21.60
CA SER A 143 -12.63 -4.45 21.92
C SER A 143 -13.55 -4.39 20.69
N GLY A 144 -13.02 -4.06 19.51
CA GLY A 144 -13.78 -3.82 18.28
C GLY A 144 -14.14 -5.09 17.50
N PRO A 145 -15.02 -4.95 16.49
CA PRO A 145 -15.48 -6.08 15.66
C PRO A 145 -14.36 -6.85 14.97
N PHE A 146 -13.34 -6.16 14.46
CA PHE A 146 -12.20 -6.80 13.80
C PHE A 146 -11.50 -7.82 14.70
N ALA A 147 -11.20 -7.46 15.95
CA ALA A 147 -10.52 -8.37 16.88
C ALA A 147 -11.34 -9.63 17.14
N GLY A 148 -12.67 -9.50 17.23
CA GLY A 148 -13.59 -10.62 17.35
C GLY A 148 -13.62 -11.51 16.10
N ALA A 149 -13.69 -10.91 14.92
CA ALA A 149 -13.68 -11.62 13.63
C ALA A 149 -12.32 -12.33 13.40
N TYR A 150 -11.21 -11.68 13.71
CA TYR A 150 -9.88 -12.29 13.62
C TYR A 150 -9.73 -13.53 14.52
N LYS A 151 -10.21 -13.46 15.78
CA LYS A 151 -10.22 -14.63 16.68
C LYS A 151 -11.02 -15.80 16.09
N LYS A 152 -12.15 -15.54 15.41
CA LYS A 152 -12.93 -16.58 14.73
C LYS A 152 -12.18 -17.14 13.53
N LEU A 153 -11.50 -16.29 12.75
CA LEU A 153 -10.69 -16.72 11.61
C LEU A 153 -9.59 -17.71 12.05
N ILE A 154 -8.84 -17.38 13.10
CA ILE A 154 -7.81 -18.29 13.63
C ILE A 154 -8.43 -19.60 14.11
N LYS A 155 -9.57 -19.55 14.81
CA LYS A 155 -10.30 -20.76 15.25
C LYS A 155 -10.80 -21.61 14.08
N SER A 156 -11.06 -21.05 12.91
CA SER A 156 -11.48 -21.79 11.72
C SER A 156 -10.33 -22.49 11.00
N GLY A 157 -9.09 -22.38 11.51
CA GLY A 157 -7.92 -23.05 10.95
C GLY A 157 -7.18 -22.22 9.90
N PHE A 158 -7.41 -20.91 9.85
CA PHE A 158 -6.63 -20.01 8.99
C PHE A 158 -5.16 -20.03 9.39
N VAL A 159 -4.29 -20.21 8.40
CA VAL A 159 -2.83 -20.16 8.54
C VAL A 159 -2.23 -19.55 7.28
N LEU A 160 -1.28 -18.66 7.45
CA LEU A 160 -0.50 -18.10 6.36
C LEU A 160 0.86 -18.83 6.25
N ASP A 161 0.85 -20.07 5.75
CA ASP A 161 2.05 -20.96 5.73
C ASP A 161 3.13 -20.51 4.75
N TRP A 162 2.74 -19.86 3.65
CA TRP A 162 3.68 -19.44 2.60
C TRP A 162 4.05 -17.98 2.78
N VAL A 163 5.25 -17.74 3.33
CA VAL A 163 5.79 -16.42 3.64
C VAL A 163 7.11 -16.17 2.90
N GLU A 164 7.53 -14.93 2.81
CA GLU A 164 8.82 -14.59 2.19
C GLU A 164 9.97 -15.23 2.96
N SER A 165 10.78 -16.06 2.27
CA SER A 165 11.98 -16.70 2.84
C SER A 165 13.13 -15.72 3.02
N ARG A 166 13.11 -14.61 2.31
CA ARG A 166 14.07 -13.51 2.44
C ARG A 166 13.37 -12.35 3.11
N PRO A 167 13.63 -12.06 4.38
CA PRO A 167 13.05 -10.90 5.02
C PRO A 167 13.40 -9.67 4.19
N PRO A 168 12.46 -8.72 3.99
CA PRO A 168 12.79 -7.45 3.41
C PRO A 168 13.99 -6.89 4.18
N GLN A 169 15.01 -6.41 3.48
CA GLN A 169 16.08 -5.68 4.15
C GLN A 169 15.38 -4.66 5.05
N LYS A 170 15.67 -4.71 6.36
CA LYS A 170 15.02 -3.90 7.40
C LYS A 170 14.87 -2.45 6.93
N ARG A 171 13.79 -2.17 6.24
CA ARG A 171 13.33 -0.83 5.97
C ARG A 171 12.40 -0.53 7.13
N ASN A 172 12.81 0.40 7.97
CA ASN A 172 12.04 0.82 9.12
C ASN A 172 10.59 1.06 8.68
N LEU A 173 9.65 0.36 9.31
CA LEU A 173 8.20 0.55 9.14
C LEU A 173 7.84 2.04 9.28
N THR A 174 8.63 2.79 10.04
CA THR A 174 8.59 4.24 10.21
C THR A 174 8.78 5.03 8.90
N GLU A 175 9.50 4.50 7.91
CA GLU A 175 9.65 5.14 6.59
C GLU A 175 8.44 4.95 5.68
N LEU A 176 7.60 3.94 5.95
CA LEU A 176 6.41 3.64 5.17
C LEU A 176 5.17 4.39 5.67
N ILE A 177 5.12 4.69 6.96
CA ILE A 177 3.95 5.29 7.63
C ILE A 177 4.01 6.81 7.66
N GLY A 178 5.16 7.40 7.42
CA GLY A 178 5.32 8.85 7.44
C GLY A 178 6.69 9.26 6.96
N GLY A 179 6.75 9.77 5.78
CA GLY A 179 7.90 10.54 5.33
C GLY A 179 8.01 11.81 6.18
N SER A 180 8.52 11.69 7.34
CA SER A 180 9.19 12.69 8.18
C SER A 180 9.17 12.21 9.61
N LEU A 181 10.33 11.87 10.18
CA LEU A 181 10.61 12.24 11.56
C LEU A 181 11.98 11.72 12.04
N LEU A 182 12.80 12.69 12.33
CA LEU A 182 13.70 12.81 13.48
C LEU A 182 14.94 11.90 13.51
N ASN A 183 15.99 12.45 12.94
CA ASN A 183 17.31 12.33 13.52
C ASN A 183 17.31 13.05 14.87
N GLN A 184 17.35 12.31 15.97
CA GLN A 184 17.81 12.85 17.23
C GLN A 184 19.32 12.64 17.31
N ASN A 185 20.08 13.67 16.98
CA ASN A 185 21.24 14.12 17.74
C ASN A 185 21.72 15.45 17.15
N GLY A 186 21.56 16.43 17.98
CA GLY A 186 22.27 17.66 18.30
C GLY A 186 22.85 18.53 17.18
N SER A 187 22.36 19.77 17.26
CA SER A 187 22.93 21.09 16.96
C SER A 187 22.47 21.79 15.69
N HIS A 188 21.75 22.88 15.94
CA HIS A 188 21.55 24.15 15.22
C HIS A 188 22.05 24.28 13.77
N GLU A 189 21.17 24.60 12.81
CA GLU A 189 20.91 25.94 12.29
C GLU A 189 19.80 25.94 11.22
N SER A 190 19.08 27.03 11.18
CA SER A 190 17.87 27.32 10.43
C SER A 190 18.11 27.62 8.96
N GLY A 191 17.27 27.00 8.08
CA GLY A 191 17.09 27.40 6.69
C GLY A 191 16.03 26.52 6.01
N PRO A 192 15.15 27.03 5.13
CA PRO A 192 14.11 26.22 4.49
C PRO A 192 14.72 25.28 3.47
N THR A 193 14.89 24.01 3.82
CA THR A 193 15.36 22.98 2.91
C THR A 193 14.23 22.48 2.01
N LYS A 194 14.36 22.69 0.72
CA LYS A 194 13.60 22.00 -0.32
C LYS A 194 13.73 20.49 -0.14
N PRO A 195 12.68 19.68 -0.45
CA PRO A 195 12.78 18.23 -0.37
C PRO A 195 13.91 17.75 -1.29
N ALA A 196 14.84 16.98 -0.74
CA ALA A 196 15.96 16.41 -1.48
C ALA A 196 15.40 15.49 -2.59
N ASP A 197 15.63 15.86 -3.83
CA ASP A 197 15.37 15.03 -5.00
C ASP A 197 16.27 13.78 -4.91
N ARG A 198 15.68 12.60 -4.68
CA ARG A 198 16.36 11.30 -4.58
C ARG A 198 16.68 10.70 -5.97
N SER A 199 16.56 11.46 -7.01
CA SER A 199 16.91 11.03 -8.36
C SER A 199 18.44 11.12 -8.51
N ASN A 200 19.09 9.99 -8.79
CA ASN A 200 20.51 9.95 -9.16
C ASN A 200 20.73 10.53 -10.58
N ARG A 201 19.83 11.36 -11.06
CA ARG A 201 19.89 11.97 -12.36
C ARG A 201 20.05 13.47 -12.23
N LEU A 202 21.02 14.02 -12.95
CA LEU A 202 21.23 15.46 -13.10
C LEU A 202 20.45 15.97 -14.32
N LYS A 203 20.02 17.21 -14.23
CA LYS A 203 19.44 17.93 -15.37
C LYS A 203 20.57 18.46 -16.24
N TYR A 204 20.52 18.11 -17.49
CA TYR A 204 21.42 18.62 -18.54
C TYR A 204 20.60 19.54 -19.44
N SER A 205 21.17 20.67 -19.85
CA SER A 205 20.51 21.65 -20.72
C SER A 205 21.37 21.96 -21.92
N CYS A 206 20.77 22.06 -23.10
CA CYS A 206 21.44 22.53 -24.28
C CYS A 206 21.67 24.03 -24.18
N PRO A 207 22.92 24.52 -24.30
CA PRO A 207 23.22 25.96 -24.22
C PRO A 207 22.62 26.78 -25.36
N LYS A 208 22.26 26.14 -26.48
CA LYS A 208 21.75 26.82 -27.67
C LYS A 208 20.23 26.86 -27.76
N CYS A 209 19.53 25.75 -27.45
CA CYS A 209 18.07 25.69 -27.59
C CYS A 209 17.34 25.44 -26.26
N SER A 210 18.06 25.31 -25.14
CA SER A 210 17.50 25.04 -23.81
C SER A 210 16.76 23.71 -23.70
N LEU A 211 16.95 22.76 -24.62
CA LEU A 211 16.46 21.41 -24.49
C LEU A 211 16.99 20.79 -23.19
N ASN A 212 16.10 20.14 -22.40
CA ASN A 212 16.47 19.52 -21.14
C ASN A 212 16.45 17.99 -21.26
N ALA A 213 17.45 17.35 -20.66
CA ALA A 213 17.51 15.90 -20.47
C ALA A 213 17.95 15.56 -19.05
N TRP A 214 17.55 14.39 -18.56
CA TRP A 214 17.91 13.90 -17.22
C TRP A 214 18.71 12.60 -17.33
N ALA A 215 19.96 12.63 -16.91
CA ALA A 215 20.86 11.49 -16.98
C ALA A 215 21.72 11.35 -15.72
N LYS A 216 22.43 10.23 -15.61
CA LYS A 216 23.39 10.02 -14.53
C LYS A 216 24.50 11.07 -14.58
N PRO A 217 25.12 11.44 -13.44
CA PRO A 217 26.30 12.30 -13.41
C PRO A 217 27.38 11.79 -14.37
N GLY A 218 27.98 12.71 -15.14
CA GLY A 218 29.03 12.37 -16.10
C GLY A 218 28.55 11.77 -17.43
N ALA A 219 27.23 11.75 -17.70
CA ALA A 219 26.72 11.32 -19.01
C ALA A 219 27.16 12.32 -20.12
N ASN A 220 27.71 11.80 -21.21
CA ASN A 220 28.03 12.60 -22.40
C ASN A 220 26.79 12.67 -23.31
N LEU A 221 26.08 13.79 -23.26
CA LEU A 221 24.85 14.01 -24.02
C LEU A 221 25.06 15.10 -25.05
N VAL A 222 24.54 14.89 -26.25
CA VAL A 222 24.57 15.85 -27.34
C VAL A 222 23.14 16.18 -27.76
N CYS A 223 22.86 17.45 -28.00
CA CYS A 223 21.56 17.88 -28.52
C CYS A 223 21.47 17.47 -30.01
N GLY A 224 20.46 16.66 -30.34
CA GLY A 224 20.27 16.19 -31.72
C GLY A 224 19.92 17.29 -32.72
N ASP A 225 19.32 18.40 -32.25
CA ASP A 225 18.93 19.52 -33.11
C ASP A 225 20.05 20.56 -33.31
N CYS A 226 20.91 20.71 -32.30
CA CYS A 226 21.92 21.76 -32.29
C CYS A 226 23.35 21.24 -32.46
N GLU A 227 23.53 19.92 -32.34
CA GLU A 227 24.84 19.23 -32.34
C GLU A 227 25.78 19.72 -31.21
N GLU A 228 25.23 20.37 -30.19
CA GLU A 228 25.97 20.94 -29.05
C GLU A 228 25.93 19.98 -27.83
N PRO A 229 27.06 19.86 -27.11
CA PRO A 229 27.06 19.14 -25.84
C PRO A 229 26.10 19.76 -24.82
N LEU A 230 25.31 18.94 -24.14
CA LEU A 230 24.49 19.42 -23.04
C LEU A 230 25.34 19.65 -21.79
N ALA A 231 25.17 20.80 -21.18
CA ALA A 231 25.81 21.16 -19.92
C ALA A 231 24.91 20.87 -18.74
N TYR A 232 25.48 20.57 -17.57
CA TYR A 232 24.75 20.47 -16.30
C TYR A 232 25.41 21.36 -15.26
N GLU A 233 24.57 21.92 -14.37
CA GLU A 233 25.04 22.70 -13.22
C GLU A 233 25.00 21.79 -11.99
N PHE A 234 26.08 21.80 -11.22
CA PHE A 234 26.06 21.25 -9.85
C PHE A 234 25.31 22.27 -8.98
N ALA A 235 24.17 21.84 -8.39
CA ALA A 235 23.44 22.60 -7.39
C ALA A 235 24.13 22.50 -6.03
#